data_cb69d79c81d9e1cd4245dc238fa02dfb
#
_entry.id   cb69d79c81d9e1cd4245dc238fa02dfb
#
_cell.length_a   1.000
_cell.length_b   1.000
_cell.length_c   1.000
_cell.angle_alpha   90.00
_cell.angle_beta   90.00
_cell.angle_gamma   90.00
#
_symmetry.space_group_name_H-M   'P 1'
#
loop_
_entity.id
_entity.type
_entity.pdbx_description
1 polymer ?
#
loop_
_entity_poly.entity_id
_entity_poly.type
_entity_poly.pdbx_seq_one_letter_code
_entity_poly.pdbx_strand_id
1 'polypeptide(L)'
;MSNQKIINIGIIGIGTIGKRHLMAINEVDDINIVGIVDVAEAANKFCSDKNIPIFKTLNDLLKSHEVDGVVISTPTINHHENAIAALKLGLDVLIEKPISATVNEAEEIAKTAIKYNRKVLVGHQRRFYPLVLKTKEIVKNNEIGNIIGLSGVWALRKDEDYFLPDWRKKITAGPVITNLIHDIDYLRFIFGDIEEVSAISTNSTNGFEKEDVVVTNLKFKNGILGNFLITDRGTSPWAWETATGENIHLPSLEENNLRIIGTRGSLEFPNLKLWKYKDKGIDWRNELISDLIKSSDVDPYVSQINHFKDIINRKIEPITDSNDGKLTLKVALSILEAANKKKVIEI
;
A
#
# COMPACT_ATOMS: atom_id res chain seq x y z
N MET A 1 17.15 27.10 -19.73
CA MET A 1 16.96 26.18 -18.56
C MET A 1 15.80 26.78 -17.78
N SER A 2 14.63 26.11 -17.75
CA SER A 2 13.50 26.57 -16.94
C SER A 2 13.92 26.44 -15.47
N ASN A 3 13.85 27.53 -14.70
CA ASN A 3 14.00 27.49 -13.25
C ASN A 3 12.88 26.58 -12.70
N GLN A 4 13.17 25.31 -12.49
CA GLN A 4 12.23 24.39 -11.89
C GLN A 4 12.13 24.75 -10.41
N LYS A 5 10.92 24.99 -9.91
CA LYS A 5 10.69 25.35 -8.51
C LYS A 5 11.13 24.20 -7.62
N ILE A 6 12.01 24.46 -6.67
CA ILE A 6 12.34 23.49 -5.61
C ILE A 6 11.11 23.32 -4.71
N ILE A 7 10.72 22.09 -4.45
CA ILE A 7 9.57 21.73 -3.60
C ILE A 7 10.05 21.48 -2.19
N ASN A 8 9.46 22.19 -1.23
CA ASN A 8 9.77 22.07 0.18
C ASN A 8 8.79 21.10 0.87
N ILE A 9 9.30 20.01 1.42
CA ILE A 9 8.49 18.97 2.09
C ILE A 9 8.84 18.90 3.58
N GLY A 10 7.79 18.82 4.42
CA GLY A 10 7.89 18.41 5.82
C GLY A 10 7.54 16.94 6.01
N ILE A 11 8.10 16.28 7.02
CA ILE A 11 7.71 14.92 7.44
C ILE A 11 7.08 14.99 8.81
N ILE A 12 5.88 14.42 8.98
CA ILE A 12 5.19 14.30 10.27
C ILE A 12 5.30 12.83 10.71
N GLY A 13 6.12 12.59 11.74
CA GLY A 13 6.49 11.25 12.21
C GLY A 13 7.75 10.71 11.55
N ILE A 14 8.85 10.52 12.31
CA ILE A 14 10.12 9.98 11.79
C ILE A 14 10.41 8.58 12.33
N GLY A 15 9.38 7.74 12.43
CA GLY A 15 9.50 6.31 12.70
C GLY A 15 10.17 5.55 11.54
N THR A 16 10.05 4.24 11.51
CA THR A 16 10.66 3.39 10.46
C THR A 16 10.26 3.83 9.06
N ILE A 17 8.96 4.08 8.82
CA ILE A 17 8.46 4.47 7.50
C ILE A 17 8.81 5.93 7.19
N GLY A 18 8.77 6.84 8.18
CA GLY A 18 9.21 8.22 7.97
C GLY A 18 10.68 8.32 7.54
N LYS A 19 11.55 7.48 8.12
CA LYS A 19 12.95 7.34 7.69
C LYS A 19 13.07 6.80 6.26
N ARG A 20 12.19 5.87 5.88
CA ARG A 20 12.16 5.33 4.51
C ARG A 20 11.75 6.41 3.49
N HIS A 21 10.76 7.25 3.83
CA HIS A 21 10.40 8.40 3.00
C HIS A 21 11.53 9.43 2.92
N LEU A 22 12.19 9.74 4.03
CA LEU A 22 13.34 10.63 4.04
C LEU A 22 14.45 10.14 3.10
N MET A 23 14.75 8.84 3.11
CA MET A 23 15.73 8.25 2.17
C MET A 23 15.27 8.44 0.72
N ALA A 24 14.02 8.14 0.40
CA ALA A 24 13.49 8.28 -0.95
C ALA A 24 13.47 9.75 -1.44
N ILE A 25 13.14 10.69 -0.55
CA ILE A 25 13.15 12.13 -0.87
C ILE A 25 14.57 12.61 -1.23
N ASN A 26 15.59 12.13 -0.51
CA ASN A 26 16.97 12.50 -0.80
C ASN A 26 17.49 11.97 -2.14
N GLU A 27 16.77 11.05 -2.78
CA GLU A 27 17.09 10.51 -4.11
C GLU A 27 16.33 11.21 -5.25
N VAL A 28 15.50 12.21 -4.92
CA VAL A 28 14.70 12.93 -5.91
C VAL A 28 15.20 14.35 -6.06
N ASP A 29 15.52 14.75 -7.28
CA ASP A 29 15.94 16.12 -7.60
C ASP A 29 14.80 17.13 -7.38
N ASP A 30 15.17 18.37 -7.10
CA ASP A 30 14.26 19.52 -6.91
C ASP A 30 13.28 19.35 -5.72
N ILE A 31 13.67 18.60 -4.70
CA ILE A 31 12.95 18.50 -3.41
C ILE A 31 13.90 18.79 -2.26
N ASN A 32 13.43 19.59 -1.30
CA ASN A 32 14.10 19.82 -0.03
C ASN A 32 13.26 19.30 1.14
N ILE A 33 13.91 18.64 2.11
CA ILE A 33 13.36 18.44 3.45
C ILE A 33 13.62 19.69 4.27
N VAL A 34 12.55 20.40 4.63
CA VAL A 34 12.68 21.64 5.42
C VAL A 34 12.50 21.40 6.91
N GLY A 35 12.02 20.24 7.33
CA GLY A 35 11.97 19.86 8.72
C GLY A 35 11.12 18.62 9.00
N ILE A 36 11.26 18.12 10.19
CA ILE A 36 10.54 16.97 10.73
C ILE A 36 9.69 17.43 11.90
N VAL A 37 8.43 16.96 11.95
CA VAL A 37 7.54 17.15 13.10
C VAL A 37 7.43 15.84 13.86
N ASP A 38 7.98 15.77 15.05
CA ASP A 38 7.91 14.60 15.93
C ASP A 38 8.13 15.02 17.39
N VAL A 39 7.55 14.26 18.33
CA VAL A 39 7.64 14.53 19.77
C VAL A 39 8.49 13.49 20.51
N ALA A 40 8.91 12.41 19.83
CA ALA A 40 9.68 11.34 20.45
C ALA A 40 11.15 11.77 20.69
N GLU A 41 11.70 11.39 21.84
CA GLU A 41 13.11 11.67 22.15
C GLU A 41 14.08 11.03 21.14
N ALA A 42 13.77 9.81 20.67
CA ALA A 42 14.54 9.13 19.64
C ALA A 42 14.58 9.89 18.31
N ALA A 43 13.52 10.65 17.98
CA ALA A 43 13.47 11.51 16.82
C ALA A 43 14.43 12.71 16.95
N ASN A 44 14.50 13.32 18.11
CA ASN A 44 15.45 14.43 18.38
C ASN A 44 16.90 14.01 18.12
N LYS A 45 17.30 12.84 18.65
CA LYS A 45 18.64 12.30 18.43
C LYS A 45 18.90 12.02 16.93
N PHE A 46 17.98 11.35 16.27
CA PHE A 46 18.13 11.04 14.85
C PHE A 46 18.27 12.30 13.98
N CYS A 47 17.46 13.33 14.24
CA CYS A 47 17.49 14.59 13.49
C CYS A 47 18.77 15.38 13.78
N SER A 48 19.21 15.42 15.04
CA SER A 48 20.49 16.04 15.42
C SER A 48 21.67 15.41 14.69
N ASP A 49 21.75 14.07 14.66
CA ASP A 49 22.82 13.33 14.00
C ASP A 49 22.89 13.59 12.49
N LYS A 50 21.77 14.03 11.88
CA LYS A 50 21.65 14.32 10.45
C LYS A 50 21.55 15.79 10.09
N ASN A 51 21.63 16.68 11.08
CA ASN A 51 21.45 18.14 10.91
C ASN A 51 20.12 18.51 10.24
N ILE A 52 19.02 17.81 10.58
CA ILE A 52 17.68 18.09 10.06
C ILE A 52 16.90 18.88 11.14
N PRO A 53 16.26 20.02 10.80
CA PRO A 53 15.41 20.74 11.74
C PRO A 53 14.26 19.87 12.26
N ILE A 54 14.02 19.89 13.58
CA ILE A 54 12.91 19.17 14.20
C ILE A 54 11.99 20.13 14.95
N PHE A 55 10.69 19.91 14.85
CA PHE A 55 9.63 20.73 15.42
C PHE A 55 8.67 19.86 16.22
N LYS A 56 8.00 20.46 17.22
CA LYS A 56 6.97 19.75 18.00
C LYS A 56 5.62 19.73 17.30
N THR A 57 5.34 20.77 16.51
CA THR A 57 4.05 20.91 15.80
C THR A 57 4.26 21.34 14.36
N LEU A 58 3.28 21.05 13.50
CA LEU A 58 3.25 21.51 12.11
C LEU A 58 3.25 23.06 12.04
N ASN A 59 2.54 23.72 12.96
CA ASN A 59 2.51 25.17 13.02
C ASN A 59 3.90 25.78 13.30
N ASP A 60 4.73 25.14 14.12
CA ASP A 60 6.08 25.63 14.39
C ASP A 60 6.99 25.47 13.18
N LEU A 61 6.85 24.37 12.42
CA LEU A 61 7.52 24.20 11.13
C LEU A 61 7.14 25.31 10.15
N LEU A 62 5.85 25.60 10.00
CA LEU A 62 5.34 26.63 9.07
C LEU A 62 5.70 28.06 9.44
N LYS A 63 5.96 28.34 10.74
CA LYS A 63 6.49 29.67 11.16
C LYS A 63 7.93 29.87 10.72
N SER A 64 8.68 28.80 10.54
CA SER A 64 10.12 28.83 10.26
C SER A 64 10.47 28.61 8.81
N HIS A 65 9.61 27.91 8.06
CA HIS A 65 9.87 27.49 6.69
C HIS A 65 8.64 27.56 5.81
N GLU A 66 8.83 27.89 4.53
CA GLU A 66 7.83 27.65 3.51
C GLU A 66 7.74 26.14 3.22
N VAL A 67 6.52 25.59 3.18
CA VAL A 67 6.23 24.16 2.96
C VAL A 67 5.21 24.04 1.86
N ASP A 68 5.48 23.21 0.85
CA ASP A 68 4.56 22.94 -0.26
C ASP A 68 3.68 21.71 0.00
N GLY A 69 4.19 20.75 0.76
CA GLY A 69 3.48 19.52 1.11
C GLY A 69 4.11 18.80 2.29
N VAL A 70 3.37 17.82 2.82
CA VAL A 70 3.85 17.01 3.95
C VAL A 70 3.66 15.52 3.69
N VAL A 71 4.61 14.73 4.20
CA VAL A 71 4.49 13.28 4.33
C VAL A 71 4.04 12.95 5.75
N ILE A 72 2.90 12.27 5.91
CA ILE A 72 2.38 11.84 7.22
C ILE A 72 2.67 10.35 7.38
N SER A 73 3.55 10.02 8.31
CA SER A 73 4.00 8.66 8.65
C SER A 73 3.99 8.37 10.15
N THR A 74 3.06 9.00 10.84
CA THR A 74 2.72 8.74 12.26
C THR A 74 2.00 7.39 12.41
N PRO A 75 1.72 6.91 13.63
CA PRO A 75 0.77 5.82 13.82
C PRO A 75 -0.60 6.13 13.21
N THR A 76 -1.26 5.12 12.65
CA THR A 76 -2.54 5.26 11.90
C THR A 76 -3.61 6.07 12.63
N ILE A 77 -3.69 5.92 13.96
CA ILE A 77 -4.66 6.65 14.80
C ILE A 77 -4.50 8.18 14.70
N ASN A 78 -3.31 8.67 14.33
CA ASN A 78 -3.02 10.10 14.22
C ASN A 78 -3.09 10.61 12.76
N HIS A 79 -3.33 9.71 11.78
CA HIS A 79 -3.35 10.09 10.36
C HIS A 79 -4.42 11.13 10.07
N HIS A 80 -5.65 10.89 10.55
CA HIS A 80 -6.78 11.77 10.32
C HIS A 80 -6.52 13.19 10.82
N GLU A 81 -6.13 13.36 12.09
CA GLU A 81 -5.89 14.67 12.70
C GLU A 81 -4.80 15.44 11.95
N ASN A 82 -3.66 14.78 11.67
CA ASN A 82 -2.54 15.39 10.96
C ASN A 82 -2.91 15.79 9.53
N ALA A 83 -3.65 14.92 8.81
CA ALA A 83 -4.10 15.22 7.45
C ALA A 83 -5.06 16.41 7.42
N ILE A 84 -6.07 16.43 8.29
CA ILE A 84 -7.02 17.54 8.40
C ILE A 84 -6.30 18.86 8.71
N ALA A 85 -5.33 18.84 9.63
CA ALA A 85 -4.54 20.02 9.98
C ALA A 85 -3.74 20.52 8.77
N ALA A 86 -3.00 19.64 8.09
CA ALA A 86 -2.20 19.99 6.93
C ALA A 86 -3.03 20.55 5.78
N LEU A 87 -4.14 19.89 5.44
CA LEU A 87 -5.04 20.31 4.36
C LEU A 87 -5.64 21.70 4.64
N LYS A 88 -6.08 21.98 5.89
CA LYS A 88 -6.59 23.29 6.30
C LYS A 88 -5.54 24.40 6.22
N LEU A 89 -4.28 24.07 6.40
CA LEU A 89 -3.15 24.98 6.27
C LEU A 89 -2.67 25.14 4.82
N GLY A 90 -3.38 24.54 3.86
CA GLY A 90 -3.10 24.71 2.44
C GLY A 90 -1.99 23.82 1.88
N LEU A 91 -1.66 22.73 2.56
CA LEU A 91 -0.63 21.79 2.14
C LEU A 91 -1.22 20.61 1.38
N ASP A 92 -0.50 20.12 0.37
CA ASP A 92 -0.77 18.80 -0.21
C ASP A 92 -0.17 17.72 0.69
N VAL A 93 -0.79 16.53 0.68
CA VAL A 93 -0.48 15.49 1.67
C VAL A 93 -0.17 14.16 0.99
N LEU A 94 0.99 13.57 1.31
CA LEU A 94 1.21 12.14 1.18
C LEU A 94 0.98 11.51 2.55
N ILE A 95 -0.02 10.64 2.67
CA ILE A 95 -0.38 10.00 3.94
C ILE A 95 -0.16 8.48 3.85
N GLU A 96 0.55 7.93 4.83
CA GLU A 96 0.80 6.49 4.90
C GLU A 96 -0.49 5.68 5.04
N LYS A 97 -0.39 4.44 4.59
CA LYS A 97 -1.49 3.49 4.68
C LYS A 97 -1.57 2.84 6.11
N PRO A 98 -2.77 2.48 6.56
CA PRO A 98 -4.08 2.87 6.02
C PRO A 98 -4.28 4.38 6.08
N ILE A 99 -5.09 4.96 5.20
CA ILE A 99 -5.34 6.41 5.17
C ILE A 99 -5.81 6.96 6.52
N SER A 100 -6.54 6.14 7.30
CA SER A 100 -7.06 6.46 8.64
C SER A 100 -7.43 5.17 9.37
N ALA A 101 -7.88 5.28 10.62
CA ALA A 101 -8.34 4.14 11.41
C ALA A 101 -9.77 3.69 11.02
N THR A 102 -10.61 4.61 10.55
CA THR A 102 -12.02 4.36 10.20
C THR A 102 -12.38 4.91 8.83
N VAL A 103 -13.44 4.34 8.22
CA VAL A 103 -13.97 4.82 6.93
C VAL A 103 -14.50 6.25 7.05
N ASN A 104 -15.10 6.63 8.19
CA ASN A 104 -15.62 7.98 8.42
C ASN A 104 -14.49 9.02 8.44
N GLU A 105 -13.38 8.73 9.11
CA GLU A 105 -12.20 9.59 9.10
C GLU A 105 -11.62 9.75 7.68
N ALA A 106 -11.56 8.66 6.89
CA ALA A 106 -11.13 8.73 5.49
C ALA A 106 -12.06 9.62 4.65
N GLU A 107 -13.37 9.56 4.88
CA GLU A 107 -14.36 10.42 4.24
C GLU A 107 -14.16 11.89 4.60
N GLU A 108 -13.86 12.20 5.87
CA GLU A 108 -13.56 13.57 6.31
C GLU A 108 -12.27 14.11 5.68
N ILE A 109 -11.23 13.29 5.54
CA ILE A 109 -10.01 13.66 4.81
C ILE A 109 -10.36 14.02 3.36
N ALA A 110 -11.13 13.16 2.66
CA ALA A 110 -11.53 13.40 1.28
C ALA A 110 -12.34 14.70 1.12
N LYS A 111 -13.33 14.94 1.97
CA LYS A 111 -14.13 16.19 1.98
C LYS A 111 -13.28 17.41 2.25
N THR A 112 -12.32 17.30 3.19
CA THR A 112 -11.42 18.41 3.54
C THR A 112 -10.48 18.73 2.38
N ALA A 113 -9.92 17.72 1.71
CA ALA A 113 -9.08 17.92 0.53
C ALA A 113 -9.81 18.70 -0.57
N ILE A 114 -11.05 18.31 -0.88
CA ILE A 114 -11.91 19.02 -1.86
C ILE A 114 -12.16 20.46 -1.40
N LYS A 115 -12.59 20.65 -0.14
CA LYS A 115 -12.94 21.96 0.42
C LYS A 115 -11.80 22.97 0.35
N TYR A 116 -10.58 22.52 0.60
CA TYR A 116 -9.38 23.37 0.61
C TYR A 116 -8.59 23.34 -0.70
N ASN A 117 -9.13 22.66 -1.74
CA ASN A 117 -8.48 22.49 -3.04
C ASN A 117 -7.05 21.97 -2.91
N ARG A 118 -6.86 20.93 -2.08
CA ARG A 118 -5.60 20.26 -1.87
C ARG A 118 -5.67 18.81 -2.33
N LYS A 119 -4.51 18.24 -2.63
CA LYS A 119 -4.39 16.87 -3.09
C LYS A 119 -3.94 15.95 -1.95
N VAL A 120 -4.46 14.74 -1.95
CA VAL A 120 -4.03 13.65 -1.05
C VAL A 120 -3.55 12.50 -1.90
N LEU A 121 -2.31 12.09 -1.68
CA LEU A 121 -1.75 10.84 -2.19
C LEU A 121 -1.68 9.86 -1.02
N VAL A 122 -2.28 8.67 -1.16
CA VAL A 122 -2.18 7.63 -0.11
C VAL A 122 -0.98 6.74 -0.38
N GLY A 123 -0.24 6.40 0.68
CA GLY A 123 1.02 5.69 0.68
C GLY A 123 0.94 4.22 0.29
N HIS A 124 0.17 3.88 -0.74
CA HIS A 124 0.11 2.56 -1.34
C HIS A 124 1.25 2.40 -2.35
N GLN A 125 2.49 2.28 -1.85
CA GLN A 125 3.71 2.24 -2.66
C GLN A 125 3.74 1.09 -3.68
N ARG A 126 2.99 0.00 -3.45
CA ARG A 126 2.97 -1.14 -4.38
C ARG A 126 2.43 -0.78 -5.76
N ARG A 127 1.61 0.26 -5.91
CA ARG A 127 1.18 0.77 -7.23
C ARG A 127 2.32 1.33 -8.09
N PHE A 128 3.44 1.68 -7.47
CA PHE A 128 4.62 2.23 -8.14
C PHE A 128 5.66 1.17 -8.53
N TYR A 129 5.43 -0.11 -8.19
CA TYR A 129 6.28 -1.19 -8.67
C TYR A 129 6.10 -1.43 -10.16
N PRO A 130 7.19 -1.50 -10.96
CA PRO A 130 7.11 -1.78 -12.39
C PRO A 130 6.36 -3.08 -12.70
N LEU A 131 6.52 -4.11 -11.85
CA LEU A 131 5.81 -5.38 -12.01
C LEU A 131 4.28 -5.24 -11.86
N VAL A 132 3.79 -4.35 -10.98
CA VAL A 132 2.36 -4.05 -10.81
C VAL A 132 1.83 -3.30 -12.03
N LEU A 133 2.57 -2.30 -12.49
CA LEU A 133 2.23 -1.54 -13.70
C LEU A 133 2.21 -2.44 -14.93
N LYS A 134 3.19 -3.35 -15.06
CA LYS A 134 3.26 -4.32 -16.17
C LYS A 134 2.10 -5.32 -16.13
N THR A 135 1.74 -5.81 -14.94
CA THR A 135 0.55 -6.67 -14.78
C THR A 135 -0.72 -5.94 -15.22
N LYS A 136 -0.87 -4.67 -14.82
CA LYS A 136 -2.01 -3.85 -15.27
C LYS A 136 -2.04 -3.67 -16.78
N GLU A 137 -0.88 -3.47 -17.40
CA GLU A 137 -0.75 -3.39 -18.86
C GLU A 137 -1.18 -4.70 -19.55
N ILE A 138 -0.70 -5.85 -19.08
CA ILE A 138 -1.06 -7.19 -19.61
C ILE A 138 -2.57 -7.40 -19.54
N VAL A 139 -3.19 -7.07 -18.40
CA VAL A 139 -4.64 -7.19 -18.21
C VAL A 139 -5.39 -6.23 -19.13
N LYS A 140 -4.98 -4.95 -19.19
CA LYS A 140 -5.60 -3.91 -20.02
C LYS A 140 -5.52 -4.26 -21.53
N ASN A 141 -4.38 -4.79 -21.96
CA ASN A 141 -4.17 -5.22 -23.34
C ASN A 141 -4.83 -6.56 -23.67
N ASN A 142 -5.52 -7.17 -22.71
CA ASN A 142 -6.22 -8.45 -22.88
C ASN A 142 -5.27 -9.58 -23.33
N GLU A 143 -4.00 -9.57 -22.91
CA GLU A 143 -2.99 -10.52 -23.34
C GLU A 143 -3.26 -11.95 -22.88
N ILE A 144 -3.90 -12.11 -21.71
CA ILE A 144 -4.33 -13.40 -21.16
C ILE A 144 -5.84 -13.65 -21.28
N GLY A 145 -6.52 -12.83 -22.07
CA GLY A 145 -7.99 -12.91 -22.22
C GLY A 145 -8.73 -12.30 -21.03
N ASN A 146 -10.03 -12.59 -20.93
CA ASN A 146 -10.85 -12.15 -19.81
C ASN A 146 -10.36 -12.82 -18.53
N ILE A 147 -10.12 -12.05 -17.49
CA ILE A 147 -9.75 -12.58 -16.19
C ILE A 147 -10.97 -13.24 -15.55
N ILE A 148 -10.82 -14.47 -15.09
CA ILE A 148 -11.88 -15.25 -14.47
C ILE A 148 -11.65 -15.55 -13.00
N GLY A 149 -10.39 -15.59 -12.55
CA GLY A 149 -10.09 -15.90 -11.17
C GLY A 149 -8.70 -15.45 -10.70
N LEU A 150 -8.62 -15.23 -9.39
CA LEU A 150 -7.40 -14.88 -8.66
C LEU A 150 -7.25 -15.82 -7.46
N SER A 151 -6.03 -16.31 -7.20
CA SER A 151 -5.77 -17.08 -5.98
C SER A 151 -4.45 -16.65 -5.38
N GLY A 152 -4.49 -16.11 -4.16
CA GLY A 152 -3.33 -15.55 -3.49
C GLY A 152 -3.09 -16.11 -2.10
N VAL A 153 -1.83 -16.00 -1.68
CA VAL A 153 -1.38 -16.33 -0.32
C VAL A 153 -0.46 -15.22 0.15
N TRP A 154 -0.67 -14.77 1.38
CA TRP A 154 0.33 -14.03 2.10
C TRP A 154 0.60 -14.77 3.41
N ALA A 155 1.72 -15.44 3.53
CA ALA A 155 2.07 -16.22 4.70
C ALA A 155 3.54 -15.99 5.06
N LEU A 156 3.76 -15.29 6.16
CA LEU A 156 5.10 -14.93 6.66
C LEU A 156 5.11 -14.99 8.17
N ARG A 157 5.95 -15.86 8.75
CA ARG A 157 6.07 -15.95 10.19
C ARG A 157 6.81 -14.74 10.75
N LYS A 158 6.09 -13.89 11.49
CA LYS A 158 6.69 -12.84 12.31
C LYS A 158 7.27 -13.47 13.58
N ASP A 159 8.45 -12.99 14.00
CA ASP A 159 9.11 -13.44 15.23
C ASP A 159 8.35 -12.97 16.49
N GLU A 160 8.75 -13.48 17.64
CA GLU A 160 8.10 -13.13 18.91
C GLU A 160 8.42 -11.68 19.30
N ASP A 161 9.60 -11.15 18.94
CA ASP A 161 10.01 -9.79 19.25
C ASP A 161 9.14 -8.77 18.52
N TYR A 162 8.62 -9.13 17.32
CA TYR A 162 7.64 -8.31 16.61
C TYR A 162 6.41 -8.01 17.47
N PHE A 163 6.00 -8.95 18.33
CA PHE A 163 4.80 -8.83 19.16
C PHE A 163 5.08 -8.26 20.56
N LEU A 164 6.31 -7.86 20.90
CA LEU A 164 6.62 -7.25 22.20
C LEU A 164 5.78 -5.99 22.50
N PRO A 165 5.58 -5.05 21.54
CA PRO A 165 4.66 -3.93 21.75
C PRO A 165 3.20 -4.42 21.83
N ASP A 166 2.51 -4.08 22.91
CA ASP A 166 1.15 -4.57 23.18
C ASP A 166 0.12 -4.21 22.08
N TRP A 167 0.28 -3.07 21.43
CA TRP A 167 -0.62 -2.67 20.35
C TRP A 167 -0.61 -3.66 19.16
N ARG A 168 0.50 -4.40 18.95
CA ARG A 168 0.62 -5.41 17.88
C ARG A 168 -0.17 -6.70 18.14
N LYS A 169 -0.72 -6.84 19.35
CA LYS A 169 -1.60 -7.95 19.75
C LYS A 169 -3.09 -7.59 19.65
N LYS A 170 -3.38 -6.31 19.38
CA LYS A 170 -4.74 -5.77 19.34
C LYS A 170 -5.39 -5.98 17.97
N ILE A 171 -6.73 -5.96 17.95
CA ILE A 171 -7.55 -6.20 16.76
C ILE A 171 -7.19 -5.29 15.57
N THR A 172 -6.66 -4.11 15.83
CA THR A 172 -6.25 -3.14 14.80
C THR A 172 -4.89 -3.43 14.15
N ALA A 173 -4.17 -4.45 14.63
CA ALA A 173 -2.81 -4.79 14.18
C ALA A 173 -2.72 -6.19 13.54
N GLY A 174 -3.86 -6.79 13.18
CA GLY A 174 -3.91 -8.07 12.50
C GLY A 174 -3.37 -8.01 11.06
N PRO A 175 -3.01 -9.16 10.48
CA PRO A 175 -2.39 -9.24 9.16
C PRO A 175 -3.29 -8.72 8.03
N VAL A 176 -4.61 -8.67 8.18
CA VAL A 176 -5.50 -8.05 7.18
C VAL A 176 -5.20 -6.56 7.03
N ILE A 177 -5.11 -5.82 8.14
CA ILE A 177 -4.90 -4.36 8.13
C ILE A 177 -3.42 -4.01 7.91
N THR A 178 -2.50 -4.83 8.41
CA THR A 178 -1.07 -4.49 8.33
C THR A 178 -0.42 -4.94 7.01
N ASN A 179 -0.89 -6.03 6.42
CA ASN A 179 -0.28 -6.66 5.25
C ASN A 179 -1.24 -6.80 4.07
N LEU A 180 -2.38 -7.50 4.21
CA LEU A 180 -3.30 -7.75 3.09
C LEU A 180 -3.89 -6.47 2.47
N ILE A 181 -3.94 -5.36 3.21
CA ILE A 181 -4.39 -4.07 2.70
C ILE A 181 -3.57 -3.60 1.49
N HIS A 182 -2.28 -3.95 1.43
CA HIS A 182 -1.45 -3.67 0.26
C HIS A 182 -1.85 -4.50 -0.96
N ASP A 183 -2.20 -5.78 -0.72
CA ASP A 183 -2.65 -6.68 -1.80
C ASP A 183 -4.03 -6.24 -2.29
N ILE A 184 -4.95 -5.93 -1.39
CA ILE A 184 -6.27 -5.37 -1.73
C ILE A 184 -6.12 -4.13 -2.62
N ASP A 185 -5.18 -3.25 -2.30
CA ASP A 185 -4.98 -2.01 -3.05
C ASP A 185 -4.50 -2.28 -4.48
N TYR A 186 -3.43 -3.05 -4.68
CA TYR A 186 -2.96 -3.30 -6.04
C TYR A 186 -3.92 -4.19 -6.83
N LEU A 187 -4.66 -5.11 -6.17
CA LEU A 187 -5.72 -5.87 -6.83
C LEU A 187 -6.83 -4.96 -7.35
N ARG A 188 -7.31 -4.01 -6.53
CA ARG A 188 -8.27 -3.00 -6.98
C ARG A 188 -7.72 -2.16 -8.13
N PHE A 189 -6.46 -1.77 -8.05
CA PHE A 189 -5.80 -0.99 -9.10
C PHE A 189 -5.69 -1.71 -10.44
N ILE A 190 -5.47 -3.03 -10.43
CA ILE A 190 -5.30 -3.84 -11.64
C ILE A 190 -6.66 -4.31 -12.18
N PHE A 191 -7.55 -4.81 -11.32
CA PHE A 191 -8.74 -5.57 -11.71
C PHE A 191 -10.05 -4.80 -11.49
N GLY A 192 -10.02 -3.63 -10.86
CA GLY A 192 -11.20 -2.84 -10.53
C GLY A 192 -11.71 -3.07 -9.10
N ASP A 193 -12.82 -2.40 -8.76
CA ASP A 193 -13.35 -2.41 -7.41
C ASP A 193 -13.93 -3.77 -7.01
N ILE A 194 -13.76 -4.10 -5.72
CA ILE A 194 -14.38 -5.24 -5.05
C ILE A 194 -15.76 -4.79 -4.57
N GLU A 195 -16.79 -5.60 -4.84
CA GLU A 195 -18.17 -5.32 -4.45
C GLU A 195 -18.66 -6.16 -3.26
N GLU A 196 -18.05 -7.35 -3.03
CA GLU A 196 -18.50 -8.29 -2.01
C GLU A 196 -17.33 -9.08 -1.45
N VAL A 197 -17.35 -9.35 -0.14
CA VAL A 197 -16.37 -10.18 0.53
C VAL A 197 -17.03 -11.17 1.49
N SER A 198 -16.44 -12.36 1.62
CA SER A 198 -16.71 -13.31 2.71
C SER A 198 -15.41 -13.78 3.33
N ALA A 199 -15.40 -14.10 4.63
CA ALA A 199 -14.18 -14.50 5.30
C ALA A 199 -14.44 -15.44 6.49
N ILE A 200 -13.42 -16.23 6.81
CA ILE A 200 -13.30 -17.01 8.05
C ILE A 200 -11.95 -16.69 8.66
N SER A 201 -11.93 -16.46 9.96
CA SER A 201 -10.69 -16.15 10.69
C SER A 201 -10.54 -16.98 11.96
N THR A 202 -9.31 -17.08 12.43
CA THR A 202 -8.97 -17.62 13.74
C THR A 202 -7.81 -16.84 14.37
N ASN A 203 -7.73 -16.86 15.69
CA ASN A 203 -6.62 -16.36 16.50
C ASN A 203 -6.03 -17.44 17.41
N SER A 204 -6.25 -18.71 17.07
CA SER A 204 -5.95 -19.85 17.93
C SER A 204 -4.44 -20.14 18.11
N THR A 205 -3.58 -19.57 17.25
CA THR A 205 -2.14 -19.85 17.32
C THR A 205 -1.46 -19.15 18.50
N ASN A 206 -1.85 -17.89 18.80
CA ASN A 206 -1.25 -17.08 19.86
C ASN A 206 -2.24 -16.66 20.94
N GLY A 207 -3.54 -16.76 20.68
CA GLY A 207 -4.58 -16.26 21.59
C GLY A 207 -4.59 -14.74 21.75
N PHE A 208 -4.02 -13.97 20.79
CA PHE A 208 -4.09 -12.51 20.77
C PHE A 208 -5.50 -12.05 20.39
N GLU A 209 -5.80 -10.77 20.61
CA GLU A 209 -7.11 -10.21 20.22
C GLU A 209 -7.28 -10.16 18.69
N LYS A 210 -6.18 -9.98 17.94
CA LYS A 210 -6.16 -9.95 16.48
C LYS A 210 -6.31 -11.36 15.88
N GLU A 211 -6.71 -11.39 14.63
CA GLU A 211 -6.66 -12.61 13.82
C GLU A 211 -5.20 -13.05 13.55
N ASP A 212 -4.97 -14.37 13.52
CA ASP A 212 -3.70 -14.99 13.13
C ASP A 212 -3.75 -15.52 11.70
N VAL A 213 -4.92 -16.05 11.32
CA VAL A 213 -5.17 -16.63 10.00
C VAL A 213 -6.52 -16.16 9.50
N VAL A 214 -6.57 -15.73 8.25
CA VAL A 214 -7.83 -15.43 7.55
C VAL A 214 -7.82 -16.09 6.18
N VAL A 215 -8.96 -16.68 5.82
CA VAL A 215 -9.30 -17.05 4.43
C VAL A 215 -10.42 -16.13 4.00
N THR A 216 -10.24 -15.43 2.88
CA THR A 216 -11.24 -14.52 2.34
C THR A 216 -11.52 -14.81 0.88
N ASN A 217 -12.79 -14.66 0.48
CA ASN A 217 -13.19 -14.60 -0.92
C ASN A 217 -13.55 -13.17 -1.28
N LEU A 218 -13.24 -12.79 -2.51
CA LEU A 218 -13.43 -11.46 -3.07
C LEU A 218 -14.25 -11.61 -4.37
N LYS A 219 -15.28 -10.79 -4.54
CA LYS A 219 -16.00 -10.64 -5.79
C LYS A 219 -15.84 -9.22 -6.29
N PHE A 220 -15.34 -9.08 -7.51
CA PHE A 220 -15.14 -7.79 -8.14
C PHE A 220 -16.39 -7.36 -8.90
N LYS A 221 -16.61 -6.06 -9.05
CA LYS A 221 -17.76 -5.50 -9.80
C LYS A 221 -17.87 -5.98 -11.24
N ASN A 222 -16.76 -6.36 -11.84
CA ASN A 222 -16.71 -6.91 -13.21
C ASN A 222 -16.84 -8.44 -13.28
N GLY A 223 -17.19 -9.11 -12.17
CA GLY A 223 -17.45 -10.54 -12.10
C GLY A 223 -16.23 -11.43 -11.83
N ILE A 224 -15.02 -10.88 -11.74
CA ILE A 224 -13.84 -11.64 -11.33
C ILE A 224 -14.02 -12.15 -9.90
N LEU A 225 -13.66 -13.42 -9.66
CA LEU A 225 -13.64 -14.03 -8.34
C LEU A 225 -12.19 -14.19 -7.85
N GLY A 226 -11.96 -13.92 -6.57
CA GLY A 226 -10.65 -14.09 -5.96
C GLY A 226 -10.73 -14.74 -4.57
N ASN A 227 -9.62 -15.32 -4.14
CA ASN A 227 -9.44 -15.74 -2.76
C ASN A 227 -8.03 -15.41 -2.26
N PHE A 228 -7.92 -15.24 -0.94
CA PHE A 228 -6.64 -15.10 -0.25
C PHE A 228 -6.63 -15.90 1.05
N LEU A 229 -5.50 -16.59 1.30
CA LEU A 229 -5.11 -17.03 2.64
C LEU A 229 -4.07 -16.06 3.15
N ILE A 230 -4.30 -15.51 4.34
CA ILE A 230 -3.33 -14.63 5.01
C ILE A 230 -3.03 -15.10 6.42
N THR A 231 -1.74 -15.13 6.79
CA THR A 231 -1.29 -15.45 8.14
C THR A 231 0.08 -14.84 8.44
N ASP A 232 0.23 -14.28 9.63
CA ASP A 232 1.52 -13.82 10.16
C ASP A 232 2.19 -14.86 11.09
N ARG A 233 1.71 -16.11 11.09
CA ARG A 233 2.20 -17.24 11.90
C ARG A 233 2.67 -18.43 11.05
N GLY A 234 2.48 -18.37 9.74
CA GLY A 234 2.83 -19.46 8.83
C GLY A 234 4.26 -19.38 8.33
N THR A 235 4.98 -20.50 8.36
CA THR A 235 6.29 -20.61 7.73
C THR A 235 6.11 -20.96 6.26
N SER A 236 6.38 -20.01 5.38
CA SER A 236 6.24 -20.19 3.93
C SER A 236 7.09 -19.18 3.15
N PRO A 237 7.35 -19.45 1.85
CA PRO A 237 8.01 -18.48 0.97
C PRO A 237 6.99 -17.51 0.32
N TRP A 238 5.67 -17.70 0.56
CA TRP A 238 4.61 -17.03 -0.21
C TRP A 238 4.14 -15.75 0.46
N ALA A 239 4.98 -14.73 0.42
CA ALA A 239 4.65 -13.37 0.82
C ALA A 239 5.24 -12.39 -0.18
N TRP A 240 4.63 -11.24 -0.33
CA TRP A 240 5.13 -10.17 -1.21
C TRP A 240 6.58 -9.80 -0.89
N GLU A 241 6.89 -9.62 0.38
CA GLU A 241 8.18 -9.14 0.87
C GLU A 241 9.34 -10.09 0.50
N THR A 242 9.09 -11.41 0.58
CA THR A 242 10.07 -12.44 0.19
C THR A 242 10.07 -12.70 -1.31
N ALA A 243 8.93 -12.54 -1.97
CA ALA A 243 8.79 -12.73 -3.40
C ALA A 243 9.44 -11.62 -4.23
N THR A 244 9.41 -10.37 -3.74
CA THR A 244 9.94 -9.20 -4.46
C THR A 244 11.27 -8.68 -3.90
N GLY A 245 11.68 -9.14 -2.72
CA GLY A 245 12.82 -8.54 -2.01
C GLY A 245 12.54 -7.13 -1.46
N GLU A 246 11.28 -6.70 -1.36
CA GLU A 246 10.91 -5.38 -0.84
C GLU A 246 11.53 -5.07 0.53
N ASN A 247 11.62 -6.07 1.38
CA ASN A 247 12.25 -5.94 2.68
C ASN A 247 13.67 -6.52 2.66
N ILE A 248 14.67 -5.64 2.69
CA ILE A 248 16.09 -6.01 2.66
C ILE A 248 16.55 -6.88 3.87
N HIS A 249 15.76 -6.94 4.93
CA HIS A 249 16.03 -7.77 6.10
C HIS A 249 15.49 -9.20 5.97
N LEU A 250 14.74 -9.48 4.90
CA LEU A 250 14.20 -10.80 4.59
C LEU A 250 14.90 -11.39 3.36
N PRO A 251 15.05 -12.73 3.29
CA PRO A 251 15.58 -13.35 2.10
C PRO A 251 14.64 -13.14 0.91
N SER A 252 15.18 -12.77 -0.23
CA SER A 252 14.45 -12.83 -1.50
C SER A 252 14.45 -14.26 -2.02
N LEU A 253 13.25 -14.82 -2.26
CA LEU A 253 13.07 -16.23 -2.62
C LEU A 253 12.55 -16.41 -4.05
N GLU A 254 12.22 -15.31 -4.74
CA GLU A 254 11.70 -15.29 -6.12
C GLU A 254 10.48 -16.21 -6.35
N GLU A 255 9.69 -16.44 -5.30
CA GLU A 255 8.48 -17.26 -5.34
C GLU A 255 7.25 -16.41 -5.68
N ASN A 256 6.20 -17.03 -6.20
CA ASN A 256 4.96 -16.37 -6.55
C ASN A 256 3.92 -16.55 -5.44
N ASN A 257 3.26 -15.47 -5.06
CA ASN A 257 2.24 -15.46 -4.02
C ASN A 257 0.82 -15.25 -4.57
N LEU A 258 0.67 -14.95 -5.86
CA LEU A 258 -0.63 -14.77 -6.52
C LEU A 258 -0.64 -15.44 -7.89
N ARG A 259 -1.76 -16.08 -8.23
CA ARG A 259 -2.07 -16.62 -9.55
C ARG A 259 -3.24 -15.88 -10.15
N ILE A 260 -3.06 -15.42 -11.38
CA ILE A 260 -4.06 -14.68 -12.16
C ILE A 260 -4.46 -15.57 -13.33
N ILE A 261 -5.74 -15.93 -13.42
CA ILE A 261 -6.24 -16.89 -14.39
C ILE A 261 -7.15 -16.17 -15.37
N GLY A 262 -6.77 -16.20 -16.63
CA GLY A 262 -7.56 -15.66 -17.75
C GLY A 262 -8.00 -16.73 -18.73
N THR A 263 -8.88 -16.36 -19.66
CA THR A 263 -9.45 -17.29 -20.65
C THR A 263 -8.47 -17.73 -21.74
N ARG A 264 -7.34 -17.04 -21.92
CA ARG A 264 -6.33 -17.33 -22.94
C ARG A 264 -4.93 -17.51 -22.40
N GLY A 265 -4.74 -17.31 -21.11
CA GLY A 265 -3.47 -17.48 -20.43
C GLY A 265 -3.60 -17.21 -18.95
N SER A 266 -2.53 -17.45 -18.22
CA SER A 266 -2.44 -17.20 -16.78
C SER A 266 -1.11 -16.53 -16.45
N LEU A 267 -1.08 -15.80 -15.36
CA LEU A 267 0.12 -15.11 -14.89
C LEU A 267 0.41 -15.50 -13.45
N GLU A 268 1.61 -15.95 -13.19
CA GLU A 268 2.15 -16.07 -11.83
C GLU A 268 2.80 -14.74 -11.43
N PHE A 269 2.44 -14.23 -10.27
CA PHE A 269 2.83 -12.91 -9.79
C PHE A 269 3.49 -13.03 -8.41
N PRO A 270 4.57 -12.29 -8.13
CA PRO A 270 5.10 -11.14 -8.86
C PRO A 270 6.12 -11.44 -9.97
N ASN A 271 6.61 -12.67 -10.15
CA ASN A 271 7.68 -12.96 -11.11
C ASN A 271 7.26 -12.82 -12.58
N LEU A 272 5.99 -12.53 -12.85
CA LEU A 272 5.45 -12.33 -14.20
C LEU A 272 5.68 -13.50 -15.15
N LYS A 273 5.56 -14.75 -14.65
CA LYS A 273 5.61 -15.94 -15.47
C LYS A 273 4.27 -16.14 -16.17
N LEU A 274 4.29 -15.92 -17.47
CA LEU A 274 3.11 -15.96 -18.34
C LEU A 274 2.95 -17.35 -18.95
N TRP A 275 1.80 -17.99 -18.74
CA TRP A 275 1.42 -19.27 -19.28
C TRP A 275 0.43 -19.12 -20.41
N LYS A 276 0.66 -19.78 -21.53
CA LYS A 276 -0.25 -19.85 -22.70
C LYS A 276 -0.19 -21.22 -23.34
N TYR A 277 -1.23 -21.59 -24.08
CA TYR A 277 -1.11 -22.72 -24.99
C TYR A 277 -0.16 -22.38 -26.15
N LYS A 278 0.65 -23.35 -26.54
CA LYS A 278 1.65 -23.22 -27.61
C LYS A 278 1.00 -22.89 -28.96
N ASP A 279 -0.10 -23.56 -29.25
CA ASP A 279 -0.87 -23.36 -30.46
C ASP A 279 -2.04 -22.42 -30.25
N LYS A 280 -2.59 -21.85 -31.33
CA LYS A 280 -3.74 -20.94 -31.27
C LYS A 280 -5.05 -21.59 -30.79
N GLY A 281 -5.08 -22.93 -30.71
CA GLY A 281 -6.23 -23.68 -30.17
C GLY A 281 -6.22 -23.65 -28.64
N ILE A 282 -7.32 -23.20 -28.03
CA ILE A 282 -7.49 -23.20 -26.56
C ILE A 282 -8.15 -24.55 -26.21
N ASP A 283 -7.31 -25.52 -25.86
CA ASP A 283 -7.77 -26.87 -25.51
C ASP A 283 -6.86 -27.43 -24.40
N TRP A 284 -7.46 -27.97 -23.35
CA TRP A 284 -6.77 -28.54 -22.19
C TRP A 284 -5.81 -29.72 -22.52
N ARG A 285 -5.92 -30.27 -23.74
CA ARG A 285 -5.01 -31.30 -24.27
C ARG A 285 -3.75 -30.73 -24.94
N ASN A 286 -3.75 -29.45 -25.25
CA ASN A 286 -2.62 -28.79 -25.90
C ASN A 286 -1.47 -28.52 -24.90
N GLU A 287 -0.25 -28.45 -25.42
CA GLU A 287 0.93 -28.12 -24.65
C GLU A 287 0.85 -26.69 -24.10
N LEU A 288 1.08 -26.55 -22.79
CA LEU A 288 1.27 -25.24 -22.15
C LEU A 288 2.75 -24.88 -22.17
N ILE A 289 3.03 -23.66 -22.59
CA ILE A 289 4.35 -23.03 -22.54
C ILE A 289 4.34 -21.84 -21.60
N SER A 290 5.51 -21.46 -21.10
CA SER A 290 5.63 -20.28 -20.24
C SER A 290 6.78 -19.40 -20.66
N ASP A 291 6.58 -18.09 -20.56
CA ASP A 291 7.58 -17.05 -20.75
C ASP A 291 7.71 -16.20 -19.50
N LEU A 292 8.95 -15.81 -19.16
CA LEU A 292 9.20 -14.87 -18.08
C LEU A 292 9.24 -13.46 -18.64
N ILE A 293 8.32 -12.60 -18.17
CA ILE A 293 8.27 -11.20 -18.57
C ILE A 293 9.20 -10.40 -17.66
N LYS A 294 10.15 -9.69 -18.26
CA LYS A 294 11.06 -8.82 -17.50
C LYS A 294 10.37 -7.52 -17.09
N SER A 295 10.60 -7.09 -15.87
CA SER A 295 10.29 -5.74 -15.41
C SER A 295 11.57 -5.02 -15.00
N SER A 296 11.54 -3.67 -15.00
CA SER A 296 12.65 -2.87 -14.50
C SER A 296 12.74 -2.94 -12.99
N ASP A 297 13.92 -2.68 -12.46
CA ASP A 297 14.15 -2.53 -11.03
C ASP A 297 14.17 -1.02 -10.71
N VAL A 298 13.16 -0.55 -10.00
CA VAL A 298 13.00 0.85 -9.60
C VAL A 298 12.47 0.88 -8.19
N ASP A 299 13.04 1.73 -7.35
CA ASP A 299 12.55 1.93 -5.99
C ASP A 299 11.14 2.57 -6.00
N PRO A 300 10.12 1.87 -5.50
CA PRO A 300 8.74 2.35 -5.52
C PRO A 300 8.52 3.59 -4.65
N TYR A 301 9.29 3.77 -3.58
CA TYR A 301 9.20 4.98 -2.74
C TYR A 301 9.77 6.19 -3.45
N VAL A 302 10.88 6.05 -4.19
CA VAL A 302 11.43 7.12 -5.03
C VAL A 302 10.43 7.49 -6.12
N SER A 303 9.82 6.50 -6.78
CA SER A 303 8.77 6.72 -7.77
C SER A 303 7.54 7.42 -7.16
N GLN A 304 7.13 7.05 -5.95
CA GLN A 304 6.03 7.67 -5.22
C GLN A 304 6.34 9.13 -4.86
N ILE A 305 7.55 9.43 -4.42
CA ILE A 305 7.96 10.82 -4.11
C ILE A 305 8.03 11.67 -5.37
N ASN A 306 8.54 11.15 -6.50
CA ASN A 306 8.47 11.85 -7.78
C ASN A 306 7.03 12.15 -8.20
N HIS A 307 6.12 11.17 -8.02
CA HIS A 307 4.70 11.35 -8.29
C HIS A 307 4.10 12.44 -7.37
N PHE A 308 4.44 12.45 -6.08
CA PHE A 308 3.98 13.48 -5.15
C PHE A 308 4.51 14.87 -5.51
N LYS A 309 5.78 15.00 -5.94
CA LYS A 309 6.33 16.22 -6.50
C LYS A 309 5.51 16.74 -7.67
N ASP A 310 5.15 15.87 -8.61
CA ASP A 310 4.36 16.26 -9.78
C ASP A 310 2.91 16.62 -9.42
N ILE A 311 2.33 16.01 -8.38
CA ILE A 311 1.03 16.40 -7.81
C ILE A 311 1.10 17.81 -7.22
N ILE A 312 2.10 18.13 -6.42
CA ILE A 312 2.30 19.49 -5.84
C ILE A 312 2.44 20.52 -6.95
N ASN A 313 3.15 20.19 -8.02
CA ASN A 313 3.28 21.03 -9.21
C ASN A 313 2.04 21.07 -10.12
N ARG A 314 0.95 20.37 -9.76
CA ARG A 314 -0.30 20.30 -10.55
C ARG A 314 -0.13 19.73 -11.97
N LYS A 315 0.88 18.90 -12.18
CA LYS A 315 1.12 18.24 -13.48
C LYS A 315 0.25 17.00 -13.68
N ILE A 316 -0.07 16.32 -12.60
CA ILE A 316 -0.80 15.04 -12.60
C ILE A 316 -1.75 14.94 -11.40
N GLU A 317 -2.73 14.04 -11.50
CA GLU A 317 -3.60 13.65 -10.40
C GLU A 317 -2.99 12.48 -9.59
N PRO A 318 -3.34 12.35 -8.29
CA PRO A 318 -2.88 11.23 -7.47
C PRO A 318 -3.32 9.88 -8.04
N ILE A 319 -2.40 8.94 -8.25
CA ILE A 319 -2.71 7.56 -8.67
C ILE A 319 -3.49 6.79 -7.59
N THR A 320 -3.38 7.23 -6.34
CA THR A 320 -4.14 6.73 -5.20
C THR A 320 -4.62 7.94 -4.40
N ASP A 321 -5.78 8.45 -4.73
CA ASP A 321 -6.37 9.58 -4.01
C ASP A 321 -7.03 9.13 -2.67
N SER A 322 -7.61 10.08 -1.95
CA SER A 322 -8.28 9.82 -0.68
C SER A 322 -9.49 8.88 -0.82
N ASN A 323 -10.21 8.90 -1.96
CA ASN A 323 -11.33 7.99 -2.20
C ASN A 323 -10.84 6.57 -2.46
N ASP A 324 -9.76 6.42 -3.21
CA ASP A 324 -9.12 5.12 -3.42
C ASP A 324 -8.63 4.51 -2.11
N GLY A 325 -7.92 5.30 -1.29
CA GLY A 325 -7.47 4.85 0.04
C GLY A 325 -8.63 4.48 0.96
N LYS A 326 -9.73 5.26 0.93
CA LYS A 326 -10.98 4.95 1.66
C LYS A 326 -11.58 3.62 1.21
N LEU A 327 -11.68 3.37 -0.09
CA LEU A 327 -12.25 2.13 -0.62
C LEU A 327 -11.38 0.92 -0.28
N THR A 328 -10.05 1.05 -0.36
CA THR A 328 -9.11 0.00 0.08
C THR A 328 -9.28 -0.32 1.57
N LEU A 329 -9.35 0.71 2.42
CA LEU A 329 -9.62 0.54 3.85
C LEU A 329 -10.98 -0.12 4.10
N LYS A 330 -12.04 0.31 3.39
CA LYS A 330 -13.37 -0.26 3.52
C LYS A 330 -13.37 -1.76 3.24
N VAL A 331 -12.72 -2.21 2.16
CA VAL A 331 -12.58 -3.65 1.84
C VAL A 331 -11.88 -4.40 2.96
N ALA A 332 -10.74 -3.89 3.45
CA ALA A 332 -9.99 -4.55 4.52
C ALA A 332 -10.81 -4.69 5.82
N LEU A 333 -11.53 -3.63 6.23
CA LEU A 333 -12.41 -3.68 7.39
C LEU A 333 -13.61 -4.61 7.17
N SER A 334 -14.17 -4.65 5.95
CA SER A 334 -15.27 -5.55 5.60
C SER A 334 -14.88 -7.03 5.63
N ILE A 335 -13.62 -7.38 5.34
CA ILE A 335 -13.11 -8.74 5.51
C ILE A 335 -13.15 -9.15 6.99
N LEU A 336 -12.70 -8.27 7.90
CA LEU A 336 -12.76 -8.53 9.35
C LEU A 336 -14.22 -8.60 9.84
N GLU A 337 -15.09 -7.73 9.33
CA GLU A 337 -16.52 -7.77 9.64
C GLU A 337 -17.17 -9.05 9.16
N ALA A 338 -16.86 -9.51 7.92
CA ALA A 338 -17.38 -10.75 7.36
C ALA A 338 -16.99 -11.97 8.20
N ALA A 339 -15.73 -12.05 8.63
CA ALA A 339 -15.23 -13.11 9.50
C ALA A 339 -15.93 -13.12 10.87
N ASN A 340 -16.09 -11.94 11.49
CA ASN A 340 -16.72 -11.80 12.79
C ASN A 340 -18.23 -12.10 12.75
N LYS A 341 -18.94 -11.58 11.74
CA LYS A 341 -20.39 -11.77 11.56
C LYS A 341 -20.76 -13.09 10.90
N LYS A 342 -19.78 -13.84 10.36
CA LYS A 342 -19.96 -15.09 9.60
C LYS A 342 -20.96 -14.95 8.44
N LYS A 343 -20.86 -13.86 7.71
CA LYS A 343 -21.74 -13.56 6.57
C LYS A 343 -20.99 -12.81 5.48
N VAL A 344 -21.58 -12.78 4.29
CA VAL A 344 -21.13 -11.95 3.19
C VAL A 344 -21.39 -10.48 3.51
N ILE A 345 -20.42 -9.61 3.15
CA ILE A 345 -20.52 -8.16 3.31
C ILE A 345 -20.40 -7.50 1.92
N GLU A 346 -21.36 -6.65 1.58
CA GLU A 346 -21.33 -5.76 0.43
C GLU A 346 -20.51 -4.51 0.74
N ILE A 347 -19.70 -4.06 -0.27
CA ILE A 347 -18.76 -2.94 -0.14
C ILE A 347 -19.43 -1.62 -0.57
#